data_e71020ba597f709e804572e90e0e0606
#
_entry.id   e71020ba597f709e804572e90e0e0606
#
_cell.length_a   1.000
_cell.length_b   1.000
_cell.length_c   1.000
_cell.angle_alpha   90.00
_cell.angle_beta   90.00
_cell.angle_gamma   90.00
#
_symmetry.space_group_name_H-M   'P 1'
#
loop_
_entity.id
_entity.type
_entity.pdbx_description
1 polymer ?
#
loop_
_entity_poly.entity_id
_entity_poly.type
_entity_poly.pdbx_seq_one_letter_code
_entity_poly.pdbx_strand_id
1 'polypeptide(L)'
;MAQLNDMEELLHQITDNEIKDYMREAMSCYYANAYRGCIVLSVIAMFEDLMRKLKELSFINGRARGVYNLLIAKQQDQDVFENEMLDQLCSNNIISKLEKDIFNNIKILRHKSAHPSGHKPSSEEAR
;
A
#
# COMPACT_ATOMS: atom_id res chain seq x y z
N MET A 1 16.14 -12.68 15.97
CA MET A 1 15.84 -13.25 14.66
C MET A 1 16.02 -12.20 13.57
N ALA A 2 16.80 -12.52 12.54
CA ALA A 2 17.15 -11.55 11.48
C ALA A 2 15.93 -10.95 10.78
N GLN A 3 14.90 -11.74 10.51
CA GLN A 3 13.68 -11.29 9.81
C GLN A 3 12.91 -10.22 10.59
N LEU A 4 12.78 -10.39 11.90
CA LEU A 4 12.08 -9.44 12.75
C LEU A 4 12.87 -8.16 12.90
N ASN A 5 14.20 -8.26 12.99
CA ASN A 5 15.09 -7.09 13.03
C ASN A 5 15.00 -6.27 11.74
N ASP A 6 14.93 -6.95 10.58
CA ASP A 6 14.78 -6.27 9.29
C ASP A 6 13.46 -5.48 9.22
N MET A 7 12.38 -6.08 9.69
CA MET A 7 11.07 -5.41 9.72
C MET A 7 11.07 -4.21 10.66
N GLU A 8 11.70 -4.33 11.83
CA GLU A 8 11.84 -3.22 12.77
C GLU A 8 12.70 -2.09 12.20
N GLU A 9 13.79 -2.42 11.52
CA GLU A 9 14.62 -1.42 10.83
C GLU A 9 13.84 -0.68 9.76
N LEU A 10 13.08 -1.40 8.94
CA LEU A 10 12.23 -0.77 7.93
C LEU A 10 11.19 0.14 8.56
N LEU A 11 10.60 -0.27 9.69
CA LEU A 11 9.65 0.57 10.42
C LEU A 11 10.28 1.88 10.88
N HIS A 12 11.50 1.83 11.38
CA HIS A 12 12.23 3.03 11.82
C HIS A 12 12.54 3.99 10.69
N GLN A 13 12.65 3.51 9.46
CA GLN A 13 12.91 4.35 8.28
C GLN A 13 11.68 5.13 7.81
N ILE A 14 10.49 4.78 8.27
CA ILE A 14 9.26 5.48 7.90
C ILE A 14 9.20 6.80 8.66
N THR A 15 9.12 7.91 7.93
CA THR A 15 9.10 9.25 8.51
C THR A 15 7.69 9.76 8.82
N ASP A 16 6.68 9.33 8.04
CA ASP A 16 5.30 9.73 8.27
C ASP A 16 4.71 8.94 9.44
N ASN A 17 4.22 9.66 10.45
CA ASN A 17 3.73 9.04 11.69
C ASN A 17 2.47 8.18 11.48
N GLU A 18 1.56 8.60 10.61
CA GLU A 18 0.33 7.84 10.34
C GLU A 18 0.63 6.55 9.59
N ILE A 19 1.50 6.60 8.58
CA ILE A 19 1.96 5.41 7.87
C ILE A 19 2.71 4.49 8.82
N LYS A 20 3.55 5.04 9.67
CA LYS A 20 4.29 4.29 10.68
C LYS A 20 3.36 3.57 11.66
N ASP A 21 2.26 4.20 12.06
CA ASP A 21 1.26 3.59 12.95
C ASP A 21 0.56 2.41 12.28
N TYR A 22 0.16 2.54 11.01
CA TYR A 22 -0.40 1.41 10.24
C TYR A 22 0.58 0.24 10.17
N MET A 23 1.84 0.52 9.88
CA MET A 23 2.86 -0.53 9.76
C MET A 23 3.21 -1.15 11.10
N ARG A 24 3.20 -0.38 12.19
CA ARG A 24 3.39 -0.91 13.54
C ARG A 24 2.26 -1.85 13.91
N GLU A 25 1.02 -1.51 13.59
CA GLU A 25 -0.14 -2.36 13.81
C GLU A 25 -0.07 -3.63 12.96
N ALA A 26 0.36 -3.51 11.69
CA ALA A 26 0.58 -4.65 10.82
C ALA A 26 1.63 -5.60 11.40
N MET A 27 2.73 -5.08 11.94
CA MET A 27 3.77 -5.89 12.59
C MET A 27 3.23 -6.59 13.84
N SER A 28 2.40 -5.92 14.62
CA SER A 28 1.75 -6.53 15.79
C SER A 28 0.88 -7.72 15.38
N CYS A 29 0.15 -7.60 14.28
CA CYS A 29 -0.62 -8.70 13.70
C CYS A 29 0.30 -9.84 13.25
N TYR A 30 1.43 -9.52 12.64
CA TYR A 30 2.41 -10.52 12.20
C TYR A 30 2.95 -11.33 13.39
N TYR A 31 3.36 -10.66 14.47
CA TYR A 31 3.88 -11.33 15.66
C TYR A 31 2.83 -12.21 16.35
N ALA A 32 1.56 -11.84 16.26
CA ALA A 32 0.44 -12.61 16.79
C ALA A 32 -0.05 -13.71 15.84
N ASN A 33 0.63 -13.93 14.71
CA ASN A 33 0.23 -14.85 13.64
C ASN A 33 -1.10 -14.48 12.98
N ALA A 34 -1.53 -13.24 13.09
CA ALA A 34 -2.71 -12.70 12.43
C ALA A 34 -2.33 -12.18 11.03
N TYR A 35 -1.99 -13.07 10.12
CA TYR A 35 -1.40 -12.73 8.82
C TYR A 35 -2.37 -11.99 7.90
N ARG A 36 -3.67 -12.29 7.94
CA ARG A 36 -4.67 -11.54 7.18
C ARG A 36 -4.69 -10.08 7.58
N GLY A 37 -4.70 -9.81 8.88
CA GLY A 37 -4.66 -8.44 9.41
C GLY A 37 -3.38 -7.72 9.01
N CYS A 38 -2.26 -8.40 9.07
CA CYS A 38 -0.98 -7.85 8.64
C CYS A 38 -1.02 -7.43 7.17
N ILE A 39 -1.53 -8.28 6.28
CA ILE A 39 -1.62 -8.00 4.85
C ILE A 39 -2.54 -6.82 4.59
N VAL A 40 -3.74 -6.80 5.17
CA VAL A 40 -4.72 -5.74 4.97
C VAL A 40 -4.17 -4.39 5.41
N LEU A 41 -3.59 -4.31 6.61
CA LEU A 41 -3.02 -3.07 7.13
C LEU A 41 -1.82 -2.59 6.33
N SER A 42 -0.96 -3.51 5.88
CA SER A 42 0.19 -3.17 5.03
C SER A 42 -0.23 -2.58 3.70
N VAL A 43 -1.29 -3.10 3.08
CA VAL A 43 -1.81 -2.58 1.81
C VAL A 43 -2.44 -1.21 1.99
N ILE A 44 -3.18 -1.00 3.08
CA ILE A 44 -3.72 0.32 3.43
C ILE A 44 -2.57 1.33 3.54
N ALA A 45 -1.53 0.99 4.30
CA ALA A 45 -0.35 1.85 4.44
C ALA A 45 0.32 2.16 3.10
N MET A 46 0.41 1.17 2.23
CA MET A 46 1.02 1.32 0.91
C MET A 46 0.27 2.35 0.04
N PHE A 47 -1.05 2.24 -0.05
CA PHE A 47 -1.83 3.19 -0.85
C PHE A 47 -1.87 4.58 -0.24
N GLU A 48 -1.93 4.69 1.08
CA GLU A 48 -1.83 5.98 1.78
C GLU A 48 -0.49 6.64 1.51
N ASP A 49 0.60 5.88 1.55
CA ASP A 49 1.94 6.39 1.27
C ASP A 49 2.08 6.86 -0.18
N LEU A 50 1.56 6.08 -1.15
CA LEU A 50 1.54 6.49 -2.55
C LEU A 50 0.79 7.81 -2.74
N MET A 51 -0.36 7.96 -2.10
CA MET A 51 -1.17 9.17 -2.21
C MET A 51 -0.46 10.38 -1.62
N ARG A 52 0.24 10.22 -0.51
CA ARG A 52 1.01 11.30 0.12
C ARG A 52 2.21 11.72 -0.72
N LYS A 53 2.92 10.75 -1.30
CA LYS A 53 4.04 11.04 -2.22
C LYS A 53 3.56 11.75 -3.47
N LEU A 54 2.41 11.34 -4.00
CA LEU A 54 1.79 12.01 -5.13
C LEU A 54 1.40 13.46 -4.79
N LYS A 55 0.86 13.67 -3.59
CA LYS A 55 0.51 15.02 -3.11
C LYS A 55 1.74 15.92 -3.05
N GLU A 56 2.84 15.42 -2.48
CA GLU A 56 4.10 16.17 -2.43
C GLU A 56 4.62 16.49 -3.83
N LEU A 57 4.60 15.51 -4.73
CA LEU A 57 5.02 15.69 -6.11
C LEU A 57 4.13 16.70 -6.85
N SER A 58 2.85 16.80 -6.50
CA SER A 58 1.88 17.71 -7.13
C SER A 58 2.24 19.19 -6.96
N PHE A 59 3.04 19.53 -5.95
CA PHE A 59 3.47 20.90 -5.73
C PHE A 59 4.53 21.36 -6.75
N ILE A 60 5.24 20.44 -7.36
CA ILE A 60 6.36 20.75 -8.28
C ILE A 60 6.18 20.17 -9.69
N ASN A 61 5.14 19.38 -9.93
CA ASN A 61 4.94 18.68 -11.20
C ASN A 61 3.46 18.80 -11.62
N GLY A 62 3.21 19.40 -12.78
CA GLY A 62 1.85 19.62 -13.28
C GLY A 62 1.08 18.34 -13.61
N ARG A 63 1.77 17.30 -14.14
CA ARG A 63 1.14 15.99 -14.38
C ARG A 63 0.70 15.34 -13.09
N ALA A 64 1.56 15.36 -12.08
CA ALA A 64 1.26 14.81 -10.76
C ALA A 64 0.07 15.54 -10.13
N ARG A 65 -0.01 16.87 -10.29
CA ARG A 65 -1.13 17.65 -9.80
C ARG A 65 -2.44 17.24 -10.45
N GLY A 66 -2.45 17.04 -11.77
CA GLY A 66 -3.63 16.57 -12.48
C GLY A 66 -4.09 15.20 -12.01
N VAL A 67 -3.16 14.27 -11.85
CA VAL A 67 -3.43 12.92 -11.32
C VAL A 67 -3.97 13.00 -9.90
N TYR A 68 -3.34 13.77 -9.03
CA TYR A 68 -3.76 13.93 -7.64
C TYR A 68 -5.19 14.45 -7.53
N ASN A 69 -5.53 15.52 -8.30
CA ASN A 69 -6.87 16.10 -8.30
C ASN A 69 -7.93 15.11 -8.80
N LEU A 70 -7.60 14.32 -9.83
CA LEU A 70 -8.48 13.29 -10.35
C LEU A 70 -8.75 12.21 -9.30
N LEU A 71 -7.72 11.76 -8.60
CA LEU A 71 -7.83 10.70 -7.60
C LEU A 71 -8.58 11.14 -6.36
N ILE A 72 -8.39 12.38 -5.92
CA ILE A 72 -9.15 12.95 -4.79
C ILE A 72 -10.66 12.85 -5.06
N ALA A 73 -11.08 13.14 -6.28
CA ALA A 73 -12.50 13.07 -6.66
C ALA A 73 -13.05 11.64 -6.65
N LYS A 74 -12.19 10.62 -6.70
CA LYS A 74 -12.59 9.21 -6.78
C LYS A 74 -12.40 8.43 -5.48
N GLN A 75 -11.99 9.09 -4.39
CA GLN A 75 -11.68 8.41 -3.12
C GLN A 75 -12.87 7.69 -2.46
N GLN A 76 -14.10 8.02 -2.83
CA GLN A 76 -15.29 7.45 -2.19
C GLN A 76 -15.54 5.99 -2.52
N ASP A 77 -15.00 5.49 -3.64
CA ASP A 77 -15.07 4.09 -4.02
C ASP A 77 -13.65 3.50 -3.97
N GLN A 78 -13.38 2.69 -2.94
CA GLN A 78 -12.05 2.18 -2.66
C GLN A 78 -11.46 1.36 -3.82
N ASP A 79 -12.23 0.45 -4.40
CA ASP A 79 -11.74 -0.41 -5.47
C ASP A 79 -11.46 0.37 -6.75
N VAL A 80 -12.39 1.26 -7.13
CA VAL A 80 -12.22 2.14 -8.30
C VAL A 80 -11.04 3.08 -8.08
N PHE A 81 -10.90 3.65 -6.88
CA PHE A 81 -9.82 4.53 -6.50
C PHE A 81 -8.45 3.87 -6.66
N GLU A 82 -8.28 2.65 -6.12
CA GLU A 82 -7.00 1.96 -6.18
C GLU A 82 -6.60 1.59 -7.61
N ASN A 83 -7.53 1.06 -8.41
CA ASN A 83 -7.29 0.73 -9.81
C ASN A 83 -6.94 1.98 -10.62
N GLU A 84 -7.69 3.05 -10.44
CA GLU A 84 -7.45 4.31 -11.13
C GLU A 84 -6.11 4.92 -10.73
N MET A 85 -5.74 4.84 -9.46
CA MET A 85 -4.45 5.32 -8.99
C MET A 85 -3.31 4.62 -9.73
N LEU A 86 -3.30 3.29 -9.76
CA LEU A 86 -2.23 2.54 -10.43
C LEU A 86 -2.19 2.81 -11.92
N ASP A 87 -3.35 2.90 -12.59
CA ASP A 87 -3.44 3.20 -14.01
C ASP A 87 -2.89 4.61 -14.31
N GLN A 88 -3.30 5.61 -13.55
CA GLN A 88 -2.88 7.00 -13.75
C GLN A 88 -1.40 7.20 -13.44
N LEU A 89 -0.90 6.61 -12.37
CA LEU A 89 0.52 6.70 -12.02
C LEU A 89 1.40 6.06 -13.10
N CYS A 90 0.99 4.92 -13.64
CA CYS A 90 1.70 4.25 -14.73
C CYS A 90 1.62 5.06 -16.04
N SER A 91 0.43 5.52 -16.43
CA SER A 91 0.21 6.28 -17.67
C SER A 91 0.99 7.60 -17.70
N ASN A 92 1.22 8.21 -16.55
CA ASN A 92 1.96 9.46 -16.43
C ASN A 92 3.44 9.26 -16.08
N ASN A 93 3.95 8.03 -16.20
CA ASN A 93 5.35 7.66 -15.96
C ASN A 93 5.84 7.98 -14.54
N ILE A 94 4.94 8.03 -13.55
CA ILE A 94 5.30 8.21 -12.14
C ILE A 94 5.76 6.87 -11.56
N ILE A 95 5.12 5.78 -11.95
CA ILE A 95 5.58 4.41 -11.68
C ILE A 95 5.79 3.65 -12.99
N SER A 96 6.65 2.64 -12.97
CA SER A 96 6.88 1.76 -14.12
C SER A 96 5.76 0.72 -14.23
N LYS A 97 5.69 0.07 -15.40
CA LYS A 97 4.76 -1.05 -15.59
C LYS A 97 5.06 -2.20 -14.62
N LEU A 98 6.34 -2.47 -14.37
CA LEU A 98 6.75 -3.50 -13.42
C LEU A 98 6.24 -3.18 -12.01
N GLU A 99 6.40 -1.94 -11.57
CA GLU A 99 5.89 -1.50 -10.27
C GLU A 99 4.37 -1.60 -10.21
N LYS A 100 3.66 -1.21 -11.27
CA LYS A 100 2.21 -1.37 -11.37
C LYS A 100 1.80 -2.84 -11.20
N ASP A 101 2.49 -3.77 -11.87
CA ASP A 101 2.20 -5.19 -11.79
C ASP A 101 2.43 -5.73 -10.37
N ILE A 102 3.49 -5.28 -9.70
CA ILE A 102 3.78 -5.64 -8.31
C ILE A 102 2.65 -5.15 -7.40
N PHE A 103 2.23 -3.91 -7.52
CA PHE A 103 1.13 -3.35 -6.71
C PHE A 103 -0.18 -4.10 -6.96
N ASN A 104 -0.48 -4.45 -8.21
CA ASN A 104 -1.67 -5.23 -8.54
C ASN A 104 -1.65 -6.63 -7.89
N ASN A 105 -0.50 -7.30 -7.89
CA ASN A 105 -0.36 -8.60 -7.24
C ASN A 105 -0.57 -8.51 -5.73
N ILE A 106 -0.03 -7.49 -5.08
CA ILE A 106 -0.24 -7.22 -3.65
C ILE A 106 -1.72 -6.96 -3.38
N LYS A 107 -2.38 -6.20 -4.24
CA LYS A 107 -3.80 -5.89 -4.12
C LYS A 107 -4.67 -7.14 -4.23
N ILE A 108 -4.33 -8.06 -5.14
CA ILE A 108 -5.01 -9.35 -5.27
C ILE A 108 -4.86 -10.16 -3.98
N LEU A 109 -3.67 -10.20 -3.41
CA LEU A 109 -3.43 -10.89 -2.15
C LEU A 109 -4.27 -10.32 -1.01
N ARG A 110 -4.37 -8.98 -0.91
CA ARG A 110 -5.25 -8.33 0.07
C ARG A 110 -6.71 -8.73 -0.13
N HIS A 111 -7.18 -8.73 -1.37
CA HIS A 111 -8.56 -9.08 -1.69
C HIS A 111 -8.88 -10.50 -1.21
N LYS A 112 -8.02 -11.46 -1.50
CA LYS A 112 -8.17 -12.85 -1.04
C LYS A 112 -8.14 -12.95 0.49
N SER A 113 -7.32 -12.14 1.15
CA SER A 113 -7.15 -12.16 2.59
C SER A 113 -8.30 -11.48 3.36
N ALA A 114 -8.90 -10.45 2.78
CA ALA A 114 -9.95 -9.65 3.39
C ALA A 114 -11.35 -10.23 3.19
N HIS A 115 -11.56 -11.02 2.13
CA HIS A 115 -12.86 -11.59 1.80
C HIS A 115 -12.93 -13.09 2.14
N PRO A 116 -14.15 -13.65 2.36
CA PRO A 116 -14.28 -15.06 2.73
C PRO A 116 -14.09 -15.98 1.52
N SER A 117 -12.84 -16.08 1.05
CA SER A 117 -12.44 -16.87 -0.11
C SER A 117 -11.85 -18.24 0.28
N GLY A 118 -11.70 -18.53 1.58
CA GLY A 118 -11.02 -19.71 2.07
C GLY A 118 -9.49 -19.62 2.04
N HIS A 119 -8.94 -18.54 1.51
CA HIS A 119 -7.50 -18.35 1.48
C HIS A 119 -6.94 -18.08 2.89
N LYS A 120 -5.88 -18.82 3.25
CA LYS A 120 -5.15 -18.65 4.50
C LYS A 120 -3.72 -18.21 4.18
N PRO A 121 -3.39 -16.93 4.32
CA PRO A 121 -2.05 -16.48 4.00
C PRO A 121 -1.00 -17.07 4.94
N SER A 122 0.17 -17.36 4.39
CA SER A 122 1.33 -17.81 5.15
C SER A 122 2.06 -16.63 5.79
N SER A 123 2.99 -16.92 6.69
CA SER A 123 3.86 -15.89 7.25
C SER A 123 4.73 -15.22 6.17
N GLU A 124 5.10 -15.97 5.14
CA GLU A 124 5.90 -15.45 4.03
C GLU A 124 5.11 -14.44 3.19
N GLU A 125 3.83 -14.71 2.91
CA GLU A 125 2.96 -13.78 2.19
C GLU A 125 2.73 -12.47 2.99
N ALA A 126 2.58 -12.58 4.31
CA ALA A 126 2.39 -11.42 5.19
C ALA A 126 3.66 -10.61 5.41
N ARG A 127 4.80 -11.22 5.27
CA ARG A 127 6.09 -10.56 5.45
C ARG A 127 6.46 -9.67 4.27
#